data_8addaa179c8788ef484ed6acde7b87d2
#
_entry.id   8addaa179c8788ef484ed6acde7b87d2
#
_cell.length_a   1.000
_cell.length_b   1.000
_cell.length_c   1.000
_cell.angle_alpha   90.00
_cell.angle_beta   90.00
_cell.angle_gamma   90.00
#
_symmetry.space_group_name_H-M   'P 1'
#
loop_
_entity.id
_entity.type
_entity.pdbx_description
1 polymer ?
#
loop_
_entity_poly.entity_id
_entity_poly.type
_entity_poly.pdbx_seq_one_letter_code
_entity_poly.pdbx_strand_id
1 'polypeptide(L)'
;MLSKIVPSKDLEISTSTLKTQVHLIVDGNNAIHAIEELRDLLSSDRQAAREGLLNLLQPIHDSEGCRLTVVFDGREGIGSIQKRGNDERFCVVYSSSEQSADGAIERMLLAAKRPEVITVATNDNLIRSCAYEVGAAAVRAEDLPQWADRAVSHQKEVFKNVPSLKAAPVFENRIEIPKSLGDK
;
A
#
# COMPACT_ATOMS: atom_id res chain seq x y z
N MET A 1 14.37 -44.99 -45.01
CA MET A 1 13.34 -43.94 -44.97
C MET A 1 13.49 -43.20 -43.63
N LEU A 2 14.08 -42.00 -43.69
CA LEU A 2 14.38 -41.18 -42.51
C LEU A 2 13.16 -40.32 -42.19
N SER A 3 12.53 -40.58 -41.05
CA SER A 3 11.45 -39.79 -40.53
C SER A 3 12.02 -38.53 -39.83
N LYS A 4 11.65 -37.35 -40.34
CA LYS A 4 12.05 -36.06 -39.85
C LYS A 4 11.39 -35.80 -38.46
N ILE A 5 12.20 -35.65 -37.42
CA ILE A 5 11.84 -35.10 -36.14
C ILE A 5 11.76 -33.59 -36.30
N VAL A 6 10.55 -33.03 -36.16
CA VAL A 6 10.31 -31.60 -36.09
C VAL A 6 10.63 -31.16 -34.67
N PRO A 7 11.51 -30.17 -34.43
CA PRO A 7 11.70 -29.66 -33.07
C PRO A 7 10.49 -28.87 -32.62
N SER A 8 9.99 -29.26 -31.48
CA SER A 8 8.90 -28.57 -30.77
C SER A 8 9.31 -27.15 -30.43
N LYS A 9 8.48 -26.20 -30.83
CA LYS A 9 8.54 -24.78 -30.50
C LYS A 9 8.74 -24.60 -29.02
N ASP A 10 9.76 -23.84 -28.67
CA ASP A 10 10.10 -23.40 -27.34
C ASP A 10 8.86 -22.83 -26.64
N LEU A 11 8.45 -23.47 -25.54
CA LEU A 11 7.63 -22.84 -24.53
C LEU A 11 8.51 -21.76 -23.88
N GLU A 12 8.39 -20.53 -24.35
CA GLU A 12 8.77 -19.37 -23.56
C GLU A 12 7.90 -19.36 -22.30
N ILE A 13 8.41 -20.00 -21.26
CA ILE A 13 7.91 -19.79 -19.91
C ILE A 13 8.22 -18.34 -19.59
N SER A 14 7.23 -17.48 -19.80
CA SER A 14 7.23 -16.13 -19.27
C SER A 14 7.47 -16.25 -17.75
N THR A 15 8.72 -16.10 -17.35
CA THR A 15 9.11 -15.87 -15.97
C THR A 15 8.62 -14.47 -15.58
N SER A 16 7.31 -14.30 -15.48
CA SER A 16 6.76 -13.28 -14.63
C SER A 16 7.22 -13.67 -13.23
N THR A 17 8.34 -13.10 -12.80
CA THR A 17 8.79 -13.14 -11.41
C THR A 17 7.58 -12.74 -10.58
N LEU A 18 6.95 -13.71 -9.92
CA LEU A 18 5.92 -13.47 -8.93
C LEU A 18 6.59 -12.67 -7.82
N LYS A 19 6.60 -11.33 -7.98
CA LYS A 19 7.05 -10.42 -6.94
C LYS A 19 6.21 -10.79 -5.72
N THR A 20 6.84 -11.43 -4.75
CA THR A 20 6.19 -11.75 -3.47
C THR A 20 5.64 -10.45 -2.92
N GLN A 21 4.32 -10.30 -2.95
CA GLN A 21 3.69 -9.06 -2.56
C GLN A 21 3.79 -8.91 -1.05
N VAL A 22 4.61 -7.98 -0.60
CA VAL A 22 4.75 -7.60 0.81
C VAL A 22 3.43 -7.00 1.30
N HIS A 23 3.05 -7.29 2.54
CA HIS A 23 1.90 -6.69 3.20
C HIS A 23 2.36 -5.89 4.41
N LEU A 24 2.27 -4.58 4.35
CA LEU A 24 2.52 -3.68 5.47
C LEU A 24 1.21 -3.47 6.25
N ILE A 25 1.22 -3.84 7.52
CA ILE A 25 0.13 -3.56 8.47
C ILE A 25 0.63 -2.45 9.41
N VAL A 26 -0.12 -1.38 9.54
CA VAL A 26 0.23 -0.23 10.38
C VAL A 26 -0.80 -0.08 11.48
N ASP A 27 -0.33 -0.06 12.72
CA ASP A 27 -1.11 0.40 13.87
C ASP A 27 -1.24 1.93 13.79
N GLY A 28 -2.42 2.38 13.34
CA GLY A 28 -2.62 3.78 12.98
C GLY A 28 -2.58 4.71 14.18
N ASN A 29 -3.14 4.31 15.33
CA ASN A 29 -3.13 5.15 16.52
C ASN A 29 -1.71 5.24 17.09
N ASN A 30 -1.00 4.12 17.18
CA ASN A 30 0.37 4.07 17.65
C ASN A 30 1.29 4.90 16.75
N ALA A 31 1.14 4.80 15.42
CA ALA A 31 1.91 5.59 14.47
C ALA A 31 1.66 7.10 14.60
N ILE A 32 0.40 7.54 14.77
CA ILE A 32 0.09 8.95 14.99
C ILE A 32 0.74 9.47 16.27
N HIS A 33 0.76 8.68 17.34
CA HIS A 33 1.40 9.09 18.58
C HIS A 33 2.93 9.07 18.52
N ALA A 34 3.52 8.20 17.72
CA ALA A 34 4.97 8.07 17.59
C ALA A 34 5.61 9.14 16.70
N ILE A 35 4.87 9.61 15.68
CA ILE A 35 5.36 10.60 14.70
C ILE A 35 4.98 12.00 15.18
N GLU A 36 5.98 12.87 15.40
CA GLU A 36 5.81 14.18 16.05
C GLU A 36 4.80 15.06 15.30
N GLU A 37 4.95 15.20 13.99
CA GLU A 37 4.08 16.04 13.16
C GLU A 37 2.62 15.58 13.20
N LEU A 38 2.38 14.26 13.27
CA LEU A 38 1.04 13.70 13.34
C LEU A 38 0.44 13.82 14.75
N ARG A 39 1.27 13.71 15.78
CA ARG A 39 0.86 13.92 17.17
C ARG A 39 0.42 15.36 17.41
N ASP A 40 1.12 16.32 16.81
CA ASP A 40 0.75 17.74 16.89
C ASP A 40 -0.60 18.00 16.21
N LEU A 41 -0.82 17.42 15.02
CA LEU A 41 -2.12 17.45 14.36
C LEU A 41 -3.23 16.82 15.21
N LEU A 42 -2.94 15.70 15.88
CA LEU A 42 -3.92 15.00 16.72
C LEU A 42 -4.48 15.86 17.83
N SER A 43 -3.70 16.81 18.35
CA SER A 43 -4.11 17.73 19.40
C SER A 43 -5.24 18.68 18.96
N SER A 44 -5.32 19.00 17.67
CA SER A 44 -6.29 19.92 17.07
C SER A 44 -7.36 19.22 16.25
N ASP A 45 -6.98 18.25 15.42
CA ASP A 45 -7.90 17.55 14.52
C ASP A 45 -7.46 16.08 14.32
N ARG A 46 -8.24 15.17 14.90
CA ARG A 46 -7.99 13.73 14.78
C ARG A 46 -8.11 13.23 13.34
N GLN A 47 -9.04 13.81 12.57
CA GLN A 47 -9.22 13.40 11.17
C GLN A 47 -8.05 13.86 10.31
N ALA A 48 -7.55 15.08 10.55
CA ALA A 48 -6.36 15.59 9.88
C ALA A 48 -5.13 14.73 10.20
N ALA A 49 -4.95 14.29 11.46
CA ALA A 49 -3.86 13.39 11.84
C ALA A 49 -3.96 12.02 11.11
N ARG A 50 -5.16 11.45 11.00
CA ARG A 50 -5.39 10.20 10.26
C ARG A 50 -5.05 10.36 8.77
N GLU A 51 -5.57 11.41 8.13
CA GLU A 51 -5.26 11.71 6.73
C GLU A 51 -3.77 11.99 6.52
N GLY A 52 -3.13 12.69 7.44
CA GLY A 52 -1.68 12.91 7.45
C GLY A 52 -0.90 11.59 7.42
N LEU A 53 -1.27 10.63 8.28
CA LEU A 53 -0.67 9.30 8.28
C LEU A 53 -0.90 8.57 6.94
N LEU A 54 -2.12 8.58 6.42
CA LEU A 54 -2.42 7.91 5.15
C LEU A 54 -1.65 8.53 3.97
N ASN A 55 -1.48 9.85 3.96
CA ASN A 55 -0.67 10.56 2.96
C ASN A 55 0.82 10.23 3.09
N LEU A 56 1.34 10.12 4.32
CA LEU A 56 2.72 9.70 4.58
C LEU A 56 2.99 8.28 4.06
N LEU A 57 2.03 7.38 4.18
CA LEU A 57 2.18 5.98 3.78
C LEU A 57 1.98 5.73 2.27
N GLN A 58 1.32 6.65 1.55
CA GLN A 58 1.05 6.50 0.12
C GLN A 58 2.31 6.25 -0.73
N PRO A 59 3.42 7.00 -0.56
CA PRO A 59 4.66 6.75 -1.31
C PRO A 59 5.24 5.35 -1.08
N ILE A 60 5.14 4.80 0.12
CA ILE A 60 5.60 3.43 0.42
C ILE A 60 4.78 2.43 -0.40
N HIS A 61 3.45 2.56 -0.35
CA HIS A 61 2.54 1.71 -1.11
C HIS A 61 2.82 1.75 -2.61
N ASP A 62 2.97 2.95 -3.18
CA ASP A 62 3.15 3.16 -4.61
C ASP A 62 4.53 2.69 -5.11
N SER A 63 5.58 2.95 -4.34
CA SER A 63 6.97 2.58 -4.72
C SER A 63 7.22 1.08 -4.64
N GLU A 64 6.74 0.45 -3.58
CA GLU A 64 7.02 -0.96 -3.33
C GLU A 64 5.95 -1.88 -3.93
N GLY A 65 4.80 -1.33 -4.34
CA GLY A 65 3.66 -2.11 -4.81
C GLY A 65 3.11 -3.05 -3.73
N CYS A 66 3.35 -2.72 -2.45
CA CYS A 66 2.94 -3.54 -1.32
C CYS A 66 1.42 -3.42 -1.06
N ARG A 67 0.85 -4.44 -0.45
CA ARG A 67 -0.46 -4.30 0.19
C ARG A 67 -0.28 -3.49 1.47
N LEU A 68 -1.16 -2.52 1.73
CA LEU A 68 -1.12 -1.67 2.92
C LEU A 68 -2.46 -1.74 3.66
N THR A 69 -2.39 -2.02 4.95
CA THR A 69 -3.56 -2.00 5.83
C THR A 69 -3.25 -1.14 7.04
N VAL A 70 -3.99 -0.05 7.21
CA VAL A 70 -3.88 0.81 8.41
C VAL A 70 -5.05 0.49 9.32
N VAL A 71 -4.78 0.18 10.58
CA VAL A 71 -5.78 -0.21 11.56
C VAL A 71 -5.94 0.91 12.59
N PHE A 72 -7.16 1.38 12.78
CA PHE A 72 -7.52 2.36 13.81
C PHE A 72 -8.55 1.77 14.76
N ASP A 73 -8.57 2.27 16.00
CA ASP A 73 -9.69 2.01 16.88
C ASP A 73 -10.97 2.65 16.34
N GLY A 74 -12.01 1.83 16.21
CA GLY A 74 -13.34 2.27 15.89
C GLY A 74 -14.01 2.85 17.13
N ARG A 75 -14.93 3.81 16.95
CA ARG A 75 -15.63 4.45 18.06
C ARG A 75 -16.99 3.84 18.36
N GLU A 76 -17.62 3.22 17.36
CA GLU A 76 -19.01 2.79 17.45
C GLU A 76 -19.26 1.50 16.68
N GLY A 77 -19.95 0.55 17.32
CA GLY A 77 -20.61 -0.57 16.68
C GLY A 77 -19.72 -1.56 15.96
N ILE A 78 -20.12 -1.89 14.74
CA ILE A 78 -19.49 -2.90 13.91
C ILE A 78 -18.23 -2.32 13.23
N GLY A 79 -17.12 -3.06 13.26
CA GLY A 79 -15.91 -2.67 12.55
C GLY A 79 -16.14 -2.46 11.06
N SER A 80 -15.36 -1.59 10.43
CA SER A 80 -15.49 -1.28 9.02
C SER A 80 -14.15 -1.33 8.29
N ILE A 81 -14.21 -1.65 6.99
CA ILE A 81 -13.06 -1.65 6.09
C ILE A 81 -13.37 -0.66 4.97
N GLN A 82 -12.48 0.31 4.78
CA GLN A 82 -12.58 1.31 3.73
C GLN A 82 -11.37 1.18 2.79
N LYS A 83 -11.60 1.28 1.50
CA LYS A 83 -10.53 1.34 0.50
C LYS A 83 -10.08 2.79 0.34
N ARG A 84 -8.77 3.01 0.17
CA ARG A 84 -8.25 4.34 -0.15
C ARG A 84 -8.32 4.55 -1.67
N GLY A 85 -9.22 5.41 -2.08
CA GLY A 85 -9.49 5.62 -3.51
C GLY A 85 -10.00 4.35 -4.20
N ASN A 86 -9.44 4.05 -5.38
CA ASN A 86 -9.80 2.87 -6.17
C ASN A 86 -8.84 1.68 -5.99
N ASP A 87 -7.84 1.78 -5.10
CA ASP A 87 -6.87 0.69 -4.90
C ASP A 87 -7.34 -0.27 -3.79
N GLU A 88 -7.64 -1.49 -4.18
CA GLU A 88 -8.03 -2.56 -3.25
C GLU A 88 -6.89 -3.04 -2.33
N ARG A 89 -5.65 -2.67 -2.65
CA ARG A 89 -4.48 -3.03 -1.87
C ARG A 89 -4.17 -2.04 -0.76
N PHE A 90 -4.78 -0.84 -0.77
CA PHE A 90 -4.67 0.12 0.32
C PHE A 90 -6.00 0.21 1.06
N CYS A 91 -6.04 -0.39 2.26
CA CYS A 91 -7.25 -0.44 3.08
C CYS A 91 -7.04 0.24 4.43
N VAL A 92 -8.09 0.89 4.92
CA VAL A 92 -8.20 1.41 6.28
C VAL A 92 -9.23 0.58 7.02
N VAL A 93 -8.82 0.00 8.14
CA VAL A 93 -9.67 -0.83 8.99
C VAL A 93 -9.96 -0.07 10.27
N TYR A 94 -11.22 0.04 10.60
CA TYR A 94 -11.66 0.52 11.92
C TYR A 94 -12.15 -0.69 12.72
N SER A 95 -11.56 -0.93 13.88
CA SER A 95 -11.97 -2.04 14.76
C SER A 95 -13.40 -1.82 15.26
N SER A 96 -14.06 -2.88 15.76
CA SER A 96 -15.35 -2.74 16.43
C SER A 96 -15.19 -2.17 17.85
N SER A 97 -16.28 -1.76 18.48
CA SER A 97 -16.26 -1.34 19.89
C SER A 97 -15.88 -2.46 20.86
N GLU A 98 -16.06 -3.72 20.44
CA GLU A 98 -15.73 -4.91 21.23
C GLU A 98 -14.29 -5.38 21.04
N GLN A 99 -13.59 -4.84 20.06
CA GLN A 99 -12.24 -5.23 19.69
C GLN A 99 -11.37 -4.01 19.46
N SER A 100 -10.22 -3.95 20.15
CA SER A 100 -9.20 -2.92 19.92
C SER A 100 -8.51 -3.10 18.55
N ALA A 101 -7.81 -2.04 18.09
CA ALA A 101 -6.94 -2.13 16.92
C ALA A 101 -5.88 -3.22 17.10
N ASP A 102 -5.29 -3.34 18.30
CA ASP A 102 -4.31 -4.36 18.65
C ASP A 102 -4.85 -5.77 18.42
N GLY A 103 -6.02 -6.09 18.97
CA GLY A 103 -6.66 -7.39 18.77
C GLY A 103 -7.07 -7.65 17.31
N ALA A 104 -7.32 -6.60 16.51
CA ALA A 104 -7.55 -6.75 15.07
C ALA A 104 -6.24 -7.11 14.33
N ILE A 105 -5.12 -6.46 14.68
CA ILE A 105 -3.79 -6.75 14.11
C ILE A 105 -3.36 -8.17 14.49
N GLU A 106 -3.47 -8.56 15.75
CA GLU A 106 -3.15 -9.93 16.21
C GLU A 106 -3.93 -10.99 15.42
N ARG A 107 -5.25 -10.78 15.24
CA ARG A 107 -6.05 -11.71 14.43
C ARG A 107 -5.60 -11.78 12.98
N MET A 108 -5.21 -10.65 12.37
CA MET A 108 -4.67 -10.65 11.01
C MET A 108 -3.38 -11.46 10.93
N LEU A 109 -2.49 -11.32 11.92
CA LEU A 109 -1.25 -12.06 12.01
C LEU A 109 -1.48 -13.57 12.16
N LEU A 110 -2.32 -13.96 13.11
CA LEU A 110 -2.64 -15.37 13.39
C LEU A 110 -3.39 -16.07 12.24
N ALA A 111 -4.21 -15.32 11.48
CA ALA A 111 -4.93 -15.83 10.31
C ALA A 111 -4.08 -15.85 9.03
N ALA A 112 -2.87 -15.31 9.06
CA ALA A 112 -2.04 -15.18 7.87
C ALA A 112 -1.53 -16.55 7.40
N LYS A 113 -1.76 -16.85 6.11
CA LYS A 113 -1.20 -18.07 5.48
C LYS A 113 0.29 -17.94 5.16
N ARG A 114 0.76 -16.72 5.02
CA ARG A 114 2.14 -16.39 4.65
C ARG A 114 2.64 -15.22 5.51
N PRO A 115 2.89 -15.44 6.82
CA PRO A 115 3.32 -14.38 7.71
C PRO A 115 4.70 -13.80 7.32
N GLU A 116 5.55 -14.56 6.67
CA GLU A 116 6.89 -14.16 6.22
C GLU A 116 6.87 -12.98 5.21
N VAL A 117 5.73 -12.67 4.61
CA VAL A 117 5.57 -11.51 3.72
C VAL A 117 4.90 -10.31 4.42
N ILE A 118 4.61 -10.42 5.71
CA ILE A 118 3.97 -9.37 6.51
C ILE A 118 5.02 -8.61 7.31
N THR A 119 4.89 -7.29 7.28
CA THR A 119 5.61 -6.38 8.18
C THR A 119 4.60 -5.56 8.96
N VAL A 120 4.74 -5.53 10.29
CA VAL A 120 3.88 -4.70 11.15
C VAL A 120 4.64 -3.49 11.64
N ALA A 121 4.07 -2.29 11.50
CA ALA A 121 4.61 -1.05 12.03
C ALA A 121 3.87 -0.66 13.31
N THR A 122 4.54 -0.81 14.45
CA THR A 122 4.01 -0.47 15.78
C THR A 122 5.15 -0.37 16.80
N ASN A 123 4.95 0.42 17.86
CA ASN A 123 5.81 0.43 19.04
C ASN A 123 5.31 -0.49 20.17
N ASP A 124 4.11 -1.06 20.02
CA ASP A 124 3.59 -2.00 21.01
C ASP A 124 4.40 -3.29 21.00
N ASN A 125 4.96 -3.64 22.19
CA ASN A 125 5.81 -4.80 22.33
C ASN A 125 5.03 -6.14 22.24
N LEU A 126 3.75 -6.15 22.61
CA LEU A 126 2.93 -7.37 22.53
C LEU A 126 2.64 -7.71 21.07
N ILE A 127 2.23 -6.71 20.28
CA ILE A 127 1.99 -6.89 18.84
C ILE A 127 3.29 -7.30 18.13
N ARG A 128 4.43 -6.66 18.48
CA ARG A 128 5.73 -7.01 17.91
C ARG A 128 6.13 -8.44 18.22
N SER A 129 5.92 -8.87 19.47
CA SER A 129 6.19 -10.26 19.89
C SER A 129 5.30 -11.24 19.13
N CYS A 130 4.00 -10.96 19.02
CA CYS A 130 3.07 -11.76 18.24
C CYS A 130 3.51 -11.88 16.77
N ALA A 131 3.95 -10.77 16.15
CA ALA A 131 4.46 -10.80 14.78
C ALA A 131 5.66 -11.74 14.63
N TYR A 132 6.64 -11.66 15.52
CA TYR A 132 7.81 -12.53 15.49
C TYR A 132 7.45 -14.00 15.72
N GLU A 133 6.53 -14.30 16.63
CA GLU A 133 6.09 -15.68 16.93
C GLU A 133 5.44 -16.37 15.73
N VAL A 134 4.69 -15.61 14.90
CA VAL A 134 4.10 -16.17 13.68
C VAL A 134 5.07 -16.16 12.48
N GLY A 135 6.25 -15.56 12.59
CA GLY A 135 7.24 -15.44 11.52
C GLY A 135 7.07 -14.21 10.63
N ALA A 136 6.33 -13.20 11.07
CA ALA A 136 6.25 -11.89 10.44
C ALA A 136 7.38 -10.97 10.93
N ALA A 137 7.64 -9.88 10.19
CA ALA A 137 8.55 -8.82 10.61
C ALA A 137 7.82 -7.71 11.37
N ALA A 138 8.56 -6.98 12.22
CA ALA A 138 8.05 -5.79 12.87
C ALA A 138 9.06 -4.65 12.76
N VAL A 139 8.56 -3.43 12.52
CA VAL A 139 9.32 -2.18 12.49
C VAL A 139 8.72 -1.20 13.49
N ARG A 140 9.49 -0.20 13.91
CA ARG A 140 8.98 0.86 14.77
C ARG A 140 8.13 1.84 13.96
N ALA A 141 7.12 2.39 14.59
CA ALA A 141 6.24 3.36 13.95
C ALA A 141 6.97 4.67 13.59
N GLU A 142 7.95 5.09 14.40
CA GLU A 142 8.80 6.24 14.13
C GLU A 142 9.73 6.09 12.92
N ASP A 143 9.92 4.88 12.38
CA ASP A 143 10.74 4.64 11.19
C ASP A 143 9.95 4.89 9.88
N LEU A 144 8.62 5.01 9.95
CA LEU A 144 7.76 5.20 8.77
C LEU A 144 8.08 6.46 7.96
N PRO A 145 8.34 7.65 8.56
CA PRO A 145 8.71 8.84 7.79
C PRO A 145 9.97 8.63 6.96
N GLN A 146 11.03 8.06 7.55
CA GLN A 146 12.25 7.76 6.83
C GLN A 146 12.04 6.75 5.71
N TRP A 147 11.15 5.77 5.92
CA TRP A 147 10.79 4.80 4.87
C TRP A 147 10.04 5.49 3.72
N ALA A 148 9.09 6.38 4.02
CA ALA A 148 8.39 7.17 3.01
C ALA A 148 9.34 8.05 2.17
N ASP A 149 10.32 8.71 2.81
CA ASP A 149 11.32 9.54 2.12
C ASP A 149 12.20 8.72 1.16
N ARG A 150 12.60 7.51 1.58
CA ARG A 150 13.32 6.57 0.71
C ARG A 150 12.47 6.14 -0.49
N ALA A 151 11.20 5.86 -0.27
CA ALA A 151 10.27 5.48 -1.32
C ALA A 151 10.10 6.60 -2.37
N VAL A 152 9.94 7.86 -1.93
CA VAL A 152 9.88 9.03 -2.82
C VAL A 152 11.18 9.20 -3.62
N SER A 153 12.33 9.04 -2.98
CA SER A 153 13.64 9.18 -3.61
C SER A 153 13.84 8.12 -4.69
N HIS A 154 13.48 6.87 -4.40
CA HIS A 154 13.56 5.77 -5.35
C HIS A 154 12.65 6.00 -6.57
N GLN A 155 11.42 6.48 -6.38
CA GLN A 155 10.53 6.82 -7.49
C GLN A 155 11.16 7.88 -8.40
N LYS A 156 11.74 8.95 -7.83
CA LYS A 156 12.40 10.01 -8.61
C LYS A 156 13.56 9.49 -9.45
N GLU A 157 14.34 8.55 -8.94
CA GLU A 157 15.46 7.93 -9.67
C GLU A 157 14.96 7.07 -10.84
N VAL A 158 13.91 6.26 -10.62
CA VAL A 158 13.30 5.45 -11.66
C VAL A 158 12.80 6.32 -12.80
N PHE A 159 12.09 7.43 -12.49
CA PHE A 159 11.60 8.37 -13.52
C PHE A 159 12.73 9.09 -14.28
N LYS A 160 13.86 9.40 -13.64
CA LYS A 160 15.01 10.00 -14.32
C LYS A 160 15.68 9.04 -15.30
N ASN A 161 15.64 7.74 -15.03
CA ASN A 161 16.26 6.71 -15.81
C ASN A 161 15.35 6.10 -16.90
N VAL A 162 14.07 6.51 -16.97
CA VAL A 162 13.21 6.18 -18.11
C VAL A 162 13.72 6.93 -19.31
N PRO A 163 14.20 6.24 -20.40
CA PRO A 163 14.60 6.93 -21.61
C PRO A 163 13.42 7.79 -22.07
N SER A 164 13.68 9.10 -22.26
CA SER A 164 12.69 9.97 -22.89
C SER A 164 12.31 9.31 -24.21
N LEU A 165 11.13 8.70 -24.28
CA LEU A 165 10.54 8.30 -25.53
C LEU A 165 10.49 9.59 -26.35
N LYS A 166 11.36 9.71 -27.37
CA LYS A 166 11.31 10.79 -28.34
C LYS A 166 9.84 10.97 -28.68
N ALA A 167 9.33 12.18 -28.46
CA ALA A 167 7.93 12.51 -28.58
C ALA A 167 7.31 11.73 -29.74
N ALA A 168 6.45 10.78 -29.43
CA ALA A 168 5.58 10.20 -30.43
C ALA A 168 4.85 11.38 -31.10
N PRO A 169 4.61 11.33 -32.41
CA PRO A 169 3.96 12.44 -33.11
C PRO A 169 2.72 12.80 -32.32
N VAL A 170 2.60 14.10 -32.01
CA VAL A 170 1.45 14.65 -31.30
C VAL A 170 0.20 14.15 -32.00
N PHE A 171 -0.58 13.31 -31.34
CA PHE A 171 -1.90 12.94 -31.81
C PHE A 171 -2.72 14.22 -31.77
N GLU A 172 -2.84 14.93 -32.91
CA GLU A 172 -3.81 16.00 -33.07
C GLU A 172 -5.20 15.38 -33.11
N ASN A 173 -5.78 15.13 -31.95
CA ASN A 173 -7.20 14.85 -31.81
C ASN A 173 -7.95 16.16 -32.06
N ARG A 174 -8.07 16.57 -33.33
CA ARG A 174 -9.08 17.53 -33.75
C ARG A 174 -10.43 16.83 -33.74
N ILE A 175 -11.14 16.97 -32.63
CA ILE A 175 -12.58 16.67 -32.59
C ILE A 175 -13.26 17.84 -33.35
N GLU A 176 -13.63 17.61 -34.59
CA GLU A 176 -14.49 18.56 -35.33
C GLU A 176 -15.90 18.49 -34.71
N ILE A 177 -16.25 19.51 -33.95
CA ILE A 177 -17.62 19.67 -33.41
C ILE A 177 -18.50 20.09 -34.59
N PRO A 178 -19.51 19.30 -35.00
CA PRO A 178 -20.44 19.68 -36.06
C PRO A 178 -21.14 20.98 -35.69
N LYS A 179 -21.15 21.99 -36.59
CA LYS A 179 -21.76 23.30 -36.41
C LYS A 179 -23.30 23.28 -36.31
N SER A 180 -23.94 22.14 -36.19
CA SER A 180 -25.40 22.00 -36.27
C SER A 180 -26.13 21.86 -34.92
N LEU A 181 -25.48 22.22 -33.78
CA LEU A 181 -26.11 22.17 -32.45
C LEU A 181 -26.37 23.55 -31.81
N GLY A 182 -26.47 24.57 -32.61
CA GLY A 182 -26.82 25.91 -32.15
C GLY A 182 -27.80 26.59 -33.07
N ASP A 183 -29.07 26.13 -33.10
CA ASP A 183 -30.24 26.91 -33.48
C ASP A 183 -31.50 26.05 -33.34
N LYS A 184 -32.15 26.12 -32.17
CA LYS A 184 -33.61 26.13 -32.02
C LYS A 184 -33.96 26.61 -30.62
#